data_2f93b8e0ebfa5de951522ec05bcfb5c4
#
_entry.id   2f93b8e0ebfa5de951522ec05bcfb5c4
#
_cell.length_a   1.000
_cell.length_b   1.000
_cell.length_c   1.000
_cell.angle_alpha   90.00
_cell.angle_beta   90.00
_cell.angle_gamma   90.00
#
_symmetry.space_group_name_H-M   'P 1'
#
loop_
_entity.id
_entity.type
_entity.pdbx_description
1 polymer ?
#
loop_
_entity_poly.entity_id
_entity_poly.type
_entity_poly.pdbx_seq_one_letter_code
_entity_poly.pdbx_strand_id
1 'polypeptide(L)'
;MRECATALRDPAVTAQTTSPKEGMRRVAAIDLGTNSTHLVIAAVDPLLCSFSLLLAEKSTTRLGERDADSGELTPQAMERTRLALRHCRELAHSHGVEEIVGVATSAMREAPNGLAFLAELRETLGLNLEVISGTEEARLIYLGVLSGMDFADRPHLILDIGGGSTELVLADAQEARALTSARVGAVRLQRDFVKSEPLERERVNFLRAFIQGSLEPSVDKVLRRLAPGETPTMVATSGTAMAVAALLEAESSRSSARLHGKKVSKAELDALVERILPLTPLQRAALPGINERRAEILVPGLLVLQTAMALLGMDQFVVSDRALREGLIVDWMLRHGLIVDRFAYQSEIRQRTVWHQARKFGVDGGRAERVASHALELFDQTKAGFHNFGPEQRELLWAAAMLHSCGLHINTSGYHKHSWYLINNGELLGYSQSEQLVIASLARYHRRSLPKKRHESWLLLDREQRQVVESLSLLLRLAVAMDRRPEAVIDSFQLVINDRVINLQLLPLNPTDDLSLELWSLESCAAAFRDGCGYNLCCSLTTIRVSEQLQAA
;
A
#
# COMPACT_ATOMS: atom_id res chain seq x y z
N MET A 1 -12.21 18.45 -10.61
CA MET A 1 -11.73 18.81 -9.27
C MET A 1 -12.85 19.00 -8.23
N ARG A 2 -13.97 19.67 -8.55
CA ARG A 2 -15.04 19.89 -7.56
C ARG A 2 -15.92 18.66 -7.29
N GLU A 3 -16.17 17.78 -8.24
CA GLU A 3 -17.10 16.67 -8.05
C GLU A 3 -16.56 15.50 -7.21
N CYS A 4 -15.31 15.09 -7.34
CA CYS A 4 -14.74 14.08 -6.45
C CYS A 4 -14.46 14.63 -5.03
N ALA A 5 -14.02 15.87 -4.93
CA ALA A 5 -13.80 16.53 -3.64
C ALA A 5 -15.14 16.94 -2.96
N THR A 6 -16.17 17.27 -3.77
CA THR A 6 -17.51 17.62 -3.26
C THR A 6 -18.28 16.39 -2.77
N ALA A 7 -18.05 15.22 -3.39
CA ALA A 7 -18.62 13.96 -2.89
C ALA A 7 -18.07 13.53 -1.51
N LEU A 8 -16.90 14.05 -1.12
CA LEU A 8 -16.31 13.87 0.21
C LEU A 8 -16.77 14.93 1.23
N ARG A 9 -17.42 16.02 0.78
CA ARG A 9 -17.79 17.16 1.63
C ARG A 9 -19.29 17.49 1.69
N ASP A 10 -20.15 16.76 0.97
CA ASP A 10 -21.59 17.05 0.92
C ASP A 10 -22.35 16.24 1.97
N PRO A 11 -22.78 16.85 3.11
CA PRO A 11 -23.54 16.17 4.15
C PRO A 11 -25.01 15.90 3.78
N ALA A 12 -25.45 16.28 2.56
CA ALA A 12 -26.85 16.16 2.13
C ALA A 12 -27.16 14.88 1.31
N VAL A 13 -26.23 13.91 1.24
CA VAL A 13 -26.60 12.57 0.77
C VAL A 13 -27.38 11.89 1.89
N THR A 14 -28.66 12.19 1.94
CA THR A 14 -29.66 11.46 2.71
C THR A 14 -29.36 9.96 2.66
N ALA A 15 -29.21 9.37 3.85
CA ALA A 15 -29.02 7.95 4.07
C ALA A 15 -30.16 7.14 3.42
N GLN A 16 -30.09 6.94 2.12
CA GLN A 16 -30.66 5.76 1.52
C GLN A 16 -29.68 4.63 1.84
N THR A 17 -30.12 3.74 2.70
CA THR A 17 -29.49 2.45 2.96
C THR A 17 -29.51 1.62 1.67
N THR A 18 -28.70 2.01 0.69
CA THR A 18 -28.37 1.19 -0.45
C THR A 18 -27.42 0.10 0.02
N SER A 19 -27.77 -1.14 -0.24
CA SER A 19 -26.94 -2.31 -0.04
C SER A 19 -25.49 -2.01 -0.49
N PRO A 20 -24.44 -2.40 0.25
CA PRO A 20 -23.02 -2.05 -0.06
C PRO A 20 -22.52 -2.55 -1.42
N LYS A 21 -23.39 -3.08 -2.27
CA LYS A 21 -23.07 -3.67 -3.59
C LYS A 21 -23.59 -2.88 -4.79
N GLU A 22 -24.45 -1.90 -4.60
CA GLU A 22 -24.94 -1.08 -5.72
C GLU A 22 -23.97 0.04 -6.04
N GLY A 23 -23.38 0.00 -7.25
CA GLY A 23 -22.44 0.98 -7.77
C GLY A 23 -20.98 0.51 -7.90
N MET A 24 -20.60 -0.64 -7.32
CA MET A 24 -19.26 -1.21 -7.51
C MET A 24 -19.12 -1.85 -8.89
N ARG A 25 -18.10 -1.45 -9.65
CA ARG A 25 -17.75 -2.05 -10.94
C ARG A 25 -16.70 -3.15 -10.78
N ARG A 26 -16.75 -4.18 -11.61
CA ARG A 26 -15.78 -5.29 -11.54
C ARG A 26 -15.01 -5.40 -12.84
N VAL A 27 -13.69 -5.41 -12.72
CA VAL A 27 -12.76 -5.54 -13.84
C VAL A 27 -11.76 -6.65 -13.55
N ALA A 28 -11.38 -7.42 -14.57
CA ALA A 28 -10.28 -8.36 -14.50
C ALA A 28 -9.09 -7.84 -15.29
N ALA A 29 -7.89 -7.95 -14.74
CA ALA A 29 -6.64 -7.64 -15.41
C ALA A 29 -5.81 -8.91 -15.60
N ILE A 30 -5.39 -9.18 -16.83
CA ILE A 30 -4.53 -10.32 -17.19
C ILE A 30 -3.17 -9.79 -17.64
N ASP A 31 -2.11 -10.26 -16.97
CA ASP A 31 -0.73 -10.05 -17.35
C ASP A 31 -0.14 -11.37 -17.86
N LEU A 32 0.14 -11.45 -19.17
CA LEU A 32 0.78 -12.58 -19.81
C LEU A 32 2.29 -12.34 -19.89
N GLY A 33 2.97 -12.68 -18.81
CA GLY A 33 4.41 -12.51 -18.67
C GLY A 33 5.25 -13.67 -19.20
N THR A 34 6.56 -13.48 -19.19
CA THR A 34 7.54 -14.47 -19.68
C THR A 34 7.57 -15.75 -18.82
N ASN A 35 7.40 -15.64 -17.51
CA ASN A 35 7.43 -16.78 -16.58
C ASN A 35 6.04 -17.24 -16.17
N SER A 36 5.13 -16.31 -16.00
CA SER A 36 3.84 -16.56 -15.38
C SER A 36 2.74 -15.75 -16.04
N THR A 37 1.54 -16.32 -16.07
CA THR A 37 0.29 -15.62 -16.36
C THR A 37 -0.35 -15.24 -15.04
N HIS A 38 -0.72 -13.99 -14.88
CA HIS A 38 -1.37 -13.47 -13.69
C HIS A 38 -2.76 -12.97 -14.02
N LEU A 39 -3.71 -13.25 -13.13
CA LEU A 39 -5.05 -12.68 -13.13
C LEU A 39 -5.26 -11.93 -11.81
N VAL A 40 -5.79 -10.72 -11.88
CA VAL A 40 -6.43 -10.08 -10.73
C VAL A 40 -7.84 -9.67 -11.10
N ILE A 41 -8.77 -9.84 -10.17
CA ILE A 41 -10.14 -9.34 -10.27
C ILE A 41 -10.31 -8.27 -9.21
N ALA A 42 -10.72 -7.09 -9.63
CA ALA A 42 -10.90 -5.95 -8.74
C ALA A 42 -12.35 -5.50 -8.70
N ALA A 43 -12.80 -5.08 -7.50
CA ALA A 43 -13.98 -4.27 -7.31
C ALA A 43 -13.56 -2.80 -7.22
N VAL A 44 -14.05 -2.00 -8.15
CA VAL A 44 -13.78 -0.57 -8.27
C VAL A 44 -14.94 0.21 -7.67
N ASP A 45 -14.62 1.12 -6.75
CA ASP A 45 -15.56 2.09 -6.18
C ASP A 45 -15.46 3.41 -6.97
N PRO A 46 -16.45 3.75 -7.82
CA PRO A 46 -16.40 4.97 -8.61
C PRO A 46 -16.46 6.24 -7.75
N LEU A 47 -17.09 6.19 -6.57
CA LEU A 47 -17.26 7.35 -5.70
C LEU A 47 -15.97 7.69 -4.96
N LEU A 48 -15.21 6.66 -4.56
CA LEU A 48 -13.92 6.86 -3.89
C LEU A 48 -12.74 6.85 -4.86
N CYS A 49 -12.97 6.64 -6.16
CA CYS A 49 -11.91 6.45 -7.15
C CYS A 49 -10.88 5.42 -6.67
N SER A 50 -11.34 4.33 -6.06
CA SER A 50 -10.48 3.31 -5.45
C SER A 50 -10.87 1.91 -5.89
N PHE A 51 -9.99 0.95 -5.71
CA PHE A 51 -10.30 -0.45 -5.97
C PHE A 51 -9.76 -1.37 -4.88
N SER A 52 -10.41 -2.51 -4.72
CA SER A 52 -9.93 -3.62 -3.89
C SER A 52 -9.80 -4.88 -4.72
N LEU A 53 -8.76 -5.68 -4.45
CA LEU A 53 -8.58 -6.96 -5.10
C LEU A 53 -9.53 -7.99 -4.47
N LEU A 54 -10.38 -8.59 -5.30
CA LEU A 54 -11.29 -9.68 -4.90
C LEU A 54 -10.61 -11.03 -5.05
N LEU A 55 -9.76 -11.18 -6.07
CA LEU A 55 -9.04 -12.39 -6.41
C LEU A 55 -7.70 -12.04 -7.02
N ALA A 56 -6.66 -12.80 -6.69
CA ALA A 56 -5.38 -12.78 -7.34
C ALA A 56 -4.91 -14.22 -7.60
N GLU A 57 -4.76 -14.57 -8.87
CA GLU A 57 -4.33 -15.89 -9.32
C GLU A 57 -3.03 -15.80 -10.11
N LYS A 58 -2.19 -16.84 -9.96
CA LYS A 58 -0.93 -16.95 -10.67
C LYS A 58 -0.73 -18.36 -11.20
N SER A 59 -0.54 -18.47 -12.50
CA SER A 59 -0.17 -19.70 -13.19
C SER A 59 1.23 -19.58 -13.76
N THR A 60 2.12 -20.53 -13.48
CA THR A 60 3.46 -20.54 -14.07
C THR A 60 3.39 -21.21 -15.44
N THR A 61 3.35 -20.41 -16.48
CA THR A 61 3.19 -20.86 -17.87
C THR A 61 4.53 -21.07 -18.58
N ARG A 62 5.62 -20.42 -18.10
CA ARG A 62 6.96 -20.45 -18.71
C ARG A 62 6.90 -20.13 -20.20
N LEU A 63 6.12 -19.12 -20.59
CA LEU A 63 5.95 -18.75 -22.00
C LEU A 63 7.27 -18.30 -22.67
N GLY A 64 8.27 -17.94 -21.87
CA GLY A 64 9.62 -17.63 -22.35
C GLY A 64 10.45 -18.85 -22.80
N GLU A 65 9.93 -20.07 -22.65
CA GLU A 65 10.55 -21.26 -23.25
C GLU A 65 10.43 -21.19 -24.78
N ARG A 66 11.58 -21.28 -25.44
CA ARG A 66 11.69 -21.10 -26.86
C ARG A 66 12.37 -22.30 -27.50
N ASP A 67 11.99 -22.59 -28.74
CA ASP A 67 12.75 -23.46 -29.59
C ASP A 67 14.14 -22.85 -29.84
N ALA A 68 15.18 -23.68 -29.76
CA ALA A 68 16.56 -23.20 -29.80
C ALA A 68 16.97 -22.72 -31.19
N ASP A 69 16.38 -23.28 -32.25
CA ASP A 69 16.74 -23.00 -33.63
C ASP A 69 15.91 -21.87 -34.24
N SER A 70 14.59 -21.92 -34.06
CA SER A 70 13.65 -20.95 -34.63
C SER A 70 13.39 -19.73 -33.75
N GLY A 71 13.63 -19.82 -32.42
CA GLY A 71 13.27 -18.80 -31.46
C GLY A 71 11.76 -18.67 -31.18
N GLU A 72 10.95 -19.57 -31.74
CA GLU A 72 9.50 -19.61 -31.53
C GLU A 72 9.12 -20.07 -30.14
N LEU A 73 7.91 -19.69 -29.69
CA LEU A 73 7.30 -20.28 -28.52
C LEU A 73 7.08 -21.77 -28.73
N THR A 74 7.45 -22.59 -27.75
CA THR A 74 7.26 -24.04 -27.86
C THR A 74 5.78 -24.42 -27.75
N PRO A 75 5.33 -25.48 -28.46
CA PRO A 75 3.95 -25.96 -28.35
C PRO A 75 3.51 -26.24 -26.92
N GLN A 76 4.41 -26.74 -26.08
CA GLN A 76 4.15 -27.04 -24.65
C GLN A 76 3.91 -25.76 -23.85
N ALA A 77 4.70 -24.71 -24.08
CA ALA A 77 4.51 -23.42 -23.40
C ALA A 77 3.21 -22.75 -23.85
N MET A 78 2.89 -22.83 -25.16
CA MET A 78 1.61 -22.33 -25.69
C MET A 78 0.41 -23.07 -25.07
N GLU A 79 0.47 -24.41 -24.95
CA GLU A 79 -0.62 -25.19 -24.34
C GLU A 79 -0.82 -24.85 -22.86
N ARG A 80 0.27 -24.77 -22.07
CA ARG A 80 0.18 -24.33 -20.65
C ARG A 80 -0.47 -22.95 -20.54
N THR A 81 -0.11 -22.05 -21.44
CA THR A 81 -0.65 -20.68 -21.48
C THR A 81 -2.14 -20.67 -21.85
N ARG A 82 -2.53 -21.47 -22.83
CA ARG A 82 -3.95 -21.62 -23.25
C ARG A 82 -4.81 -22.13 -22.11
N LEU A 83 -4.34 -23.14 -21.39
CA LEU A 83 -5.05 -23.69 -20.21
C LEU A 83 -5.17 -22.65 -19.09
N ALA A 84 -4.08 -21.92 -18.79
CA ALA A 84 -4.09 -20.85 -17.79
C ALA A 84 -5.06 -19.72 -18.15
N LEU A 85 -5.06 -19.27 -19.40
CA LEU A 85 -5.95 -18.21 -19.87
C LEU A 85 -7.43 -18.64 -19.89
N ARG A 86 -7.71 -19.90 -20.24
CA ARG A 86 -9.07 -20.47 -20.11
C ARG A 86 -9.54 -20.39 -18.66
N HIS A 87 -8.71 -20.80 -17.71
CA HIS A 87 -9.01 -20.71 -16.27
C HIS A 87 -9.25 -19.26 -15.84
N CYS A 88 -8.39 -18.32 -16.29
CA CYS A 88 -8.58 -16.88 -15.99
C CYS A 88 -9.93 -16.37 -16.49
N ARG A 89 -10.33 -16.75 -17.72
CA ARG A 89 -11.64 -16.36 -18.30
C ARG A 89 -12.82 -16.89 -17.47
N GLU A 90 -12.77 -18.17 -17.11
CA GLU A 90 -13.85 -18.78 -16.30
C GLU A 90 -13.98 -18.13 -14.93
N LEU A 91 -12.85 -17.81 -14.28
CA LEU A 91 -12.85 -17.06 -13.02
C LEU A 91 -13.45 -15.65 -13.19
N ALA A 92 -13.05 -14.92 -14.23
CA ALA A 92 -13.59 -13.59 -14.51
C ALA A 92 -15.12 -13.64 -14.72
N HIS A 93 -15.61 -14.60 -15.51
CA HIS A 93 -17.04 -14.80 -15.72
C HIS A 93 -17.78 -15.16 -14.42
N SER A 94 -17.24 -16.07 -13.63
CA SER A 94 -17.86 -16.50 -12.36
C SER A 94 -17.97 -15.36 -11.33
N HIS A 95 -17.10 -14.35 -11.42
CA HIS A 95 -17.13 -13.17 -10.57
C HIS A 95 -17.98 -12.01 -11.15
N GLY A 96 -18.62 -12.21 -12.29
CA GLY A 96 -19.46 -11.19 -12.93
C GLY A 96 -18.65 -9.95 -13.33
N VAL A 97 -17.48 -10.15 -13.91
CA VAL A 97 -16.61 -9.07 -14.40
C VAL A 97 -17.22 -8.42 -15.63
N GLU A 98 -17.26 -7.08 -15.66
CA GLU A 98 -17.79 -6.29 -16.78
C GLU A 98 -16.83 -6.32 -17.98
N GLU A 99 -15.52 -6.28 -17.71
CA GLU A 99 -14.49 -6.22 -18.74
C GLU A 99 -13.23 -6.97 -18.30
N ILE A 100 -12.61 -7.65 -19.26
CA ILE A 100 -11.28 -8.27 -19.09
C ILE A 100 -10.30 -7.45 -19.89
N VAL A 101 -9.38 -6.74 -19.21
CA VAL A 101 -8.26 -6.05 -19.82
C VAL A 101 -7.02 -6.93 -19.71
N GLY A 102 -6.25 -7.07 -20.79
CA GLY A 102 -5.12 -7.96 -20.73
C GLY A 102 -3.98 -7.52 -21.66
N VAL A 103 -2.77 -7.75 -21.18
CA VAL A 103 -1.54 -7.46 -21.93
C VAL A 103 -0.62 -8.67 -21.99
N ALA A 104 0.17 -8.70 -23.05
CA ALA A 104 1.23 -9.66 -23.25
C ALA A 104 2.56 -8.91 -23.40
N THR A 105 3.60 -9.38 -22.72
CA THR A 105 4.85 -8.66 -22.58
C THR A 105 6.00 -9.30 -23.39
N SER A 106 7.22 -9.23 -22.91
CA SER A 106 8.47 -9.61 -23.61
C SER A 106 8.40 -10.98 -24.32
N ALA A 107 7.82 -12.02 -23.72
CA ALA A 107 7.78 -13.34 -24.35
C ALA A 107 6.98 -13.35 -25.66
N MET A 108 5.81 -12.73 -25.68
CA MET A 108 4.97 -12.61 -26.87
C MET A 108 5.54 -11.62 -27.89
N ARG A 109 6.04 -10.49 -27.39
CA ARG A 109 6.60 -9.41 -28.21
C ARG A 109 7.79 -9.84 -29.07
N GLU A 110 8.59 -10.75 -28.54
CA GLU A 110 9.85 -11.16 -29.20
C GLU A 110 9.78 -12.49 -29.96
N ALA A 111 8.71 -13.27 -29.79
CA ALA A 111 8.58 -14.55 -30.45
C ALA A 111 8.12 -14.39 -31.90
N PRO A 112 8.76 -15.06 -32.90
CA PRO A 112 8.30 -15.02 -34.29
C PRO A 112 6.84 -15.45 -34.46
N ASN A 113 6.38 -16.45 -33.70
CA ASN A 113 5.00 -16.95 -33.72
C ASN A 113 4.10 -16.30 -32.67
N GLY A 114 4.56 -15.26 -31.94
CA GLY A 114 3.82 -14.63 -30.84
C GLY A 114 2.50 -14.00 -31.28
N LEU A 115 2.49 -13.22 -32.35
CA LEU A 115 1.27 -12.58 -32.88
C LEU A 115 0.26 -13.61 -33.42
N ALA A 116 0.75 -14.70 -34.08
CA ALA A 116 -0.12 -15.78 -34.53
C ALA A 116 -0.79 -16.50 -33.35
N PHE A 117 -0.04 -16.75 -32.29
CA PHE A 117 -0.60 -17.34 -31.06
C PHE A 117 -1.62 -16.39 -30.37
N LEU A 118 -1.38 -15.10 -30.40
CA LEU A 118 -2.34 -14.11 -29.87
C LEU A 118 -3.65 -14.12 -30.66
N ALA A 119 -3.59 -14.19 -31.98
CA ALA A 119 -4.76 -14.31 -32.85
C ALA A 119 -5.55 -15.59 -32.54
N GLU A 120 -4.88 -16.71 -32.37
CA GLU A 120 -5.49 -17.99 -31.96
C GLU A 120 -6.22 -17.86 -30.60
N LEU A 121 -5.58 -17.24 -29.61
CA LEU A 121 -6.18 -17.02 -28.28
C LEU A 121 -7.46 -16.15 -28.36
N ARG A 122 -7.45 -15.15 -29.23
CA ARG A 122 -8.63 -14.32 -29.48
C ARG A 122 -9.76 -15.14 -30.11
N GLU A 123 -9.47 -15.95 -31.13
CA GLU A 123 -10.45 -16.78 -31.80
C GLU A 123 -11.01 -17.89 -30.91
N THR A 124 -10.14 -18.58 -30.16
CA THR A 124 -10.52 -19.76 -29.37
C THR A 124 -11.07 -19.45 -27.99
N LEU A 125 -10.57 -18.38 -27.35
CA LEU A 125 -10.94 -18.00 -25.98
C LEU A 125 -11.75 -16.69 -25.90
N GLY A 126 -11.87 -15.94 -26.98
CA GLY A 126 -12.52 -14.63 -26.98
C GLY A 126 -11.76 -13.58 -26.15
N LEU A 127 -10.49 -13.82 -25.81
CA LEU A 127 -9.67 -12.90 -25.02
C LEU A 127 -8.92 -11.94 -25.94
N ASN A 128 -9.18 -10.65 -25.78
CA ASN A 128 -8.46 -9.62 -26.52
C ASN A 128 -7.27 -9.11 -25.69
N LEU A 129 -6.11 -9.77 -25.86
CA LEU A 129 -4.86 -9.38 -25.21
C LEU A 129 -4.06 -8.48 -26.14
N GLU A 130 -3.41 -7.44 -25.60
CA GLU A 130 -2.56 -6.53 -26.37
C GLU A 130 -1.08 -6.82 -26.12
N VAL A 131 -0.27 -6.92 -27.18
CA VAL A 131 1.20 -6.94 -27.02
C VAL A 131 1.68 -5.52 -26.83
N ILE A 132 2.16 -5.21 -25.63
CA ILE A 132 2.61 -3.87 -25.28
C ILE A 132 4.13 -3.70 -25.47
N SER A 133 4.56 -2.46 -25.75
CA SER A 133 5.97 -2.11 -25.78
C SER A 133 6.57 -2.10 -24.38
N GLY A 134 7.91 -2.19 -24.26
CA GLY A 134 8.57 -2.11 -22.95
C GLY A 134 8.35 -0.76 -22.24
N THR A 135 8.19 0.34 -22.99
CA THR A 135 7.89 1.65 -22.43
C THR A 135 6.45 1.75 -21.93
N GLU A 136 5.50 1.07 -22.60
CA GLU A 136 4.12 0.97 -22.13
C GLU A 136 4.01 0.07 -20.91
N GLU A 137 4.77 -1.03 -20.89
CA GLU A 137 4.92 -1.88 -19.71
C GLU A 137 5.42 -1.05 -18.50
N ALA A 138 6.47 -0.23 -18.70
CA ALA A 138 6.99 0.68 -17.69
C ALA A 138 5.95 1.74 -17.22
N ARG A 139 5.12 2.27 -18.14
CA ARG A 139 4.04 3.22 -17.81
C ARG A 139 2.98 2.58 -16.93
N LEU A 140 2.57 1.37 -17.26
CA LEU A 140 1.58 0.63 -16.47
C LEU A 140 2.12 0.24 -15.09
N ILE A 141 3.39 -0.17 -15.01
CA ILE A 141 4.07 -0.43 -13.73
C ILE A 141 4.06 0.83 -12.84
N TYR A 142 4.38 1.99 -13.41
CA TYR A 142 4.28 3.26 -12.69
C TYR A 142 2.89 3.49 -12.13
N LEU A 143 1.82 3.32 -12.92
CA LEU A 143 0.45 3.47 -12.46
C LEU A 143 0.10 2.48 -11.33
N GLY A 144 0.59 1.25 -11.41
CA GLY A 144 0.41 0.24 -10.37
C GLY A 144 1.07 0.64 -9.06
N VAL A 145 2.34 1.03 -9.10
CA VAL A 145 3.06 1.48 -7.91
C VAL A 145 2.44 2.75 -7.33
N LEU A 146 2.08 3.71 -8.19
CA LEU A 146 1.39 4.95 -7.81
C LEU A 146 0.07 4.68 -7.06
N SER A 147 -0.64 3.61 -7.40
CA SER A 147 -1.90 3.23 -6.75
C SER A 147 -1.73 2.69 -5.33
N GLY A 148 -0.53 2.33 -4.93
CA GLY A 148 -0.24 1.66 -3.65
C GLY A 148 0.69 2.42 -2.72
N MET A 149 1.43 3.42 -3.22
CA MET A 149 2.44 4.13 -2.46
C MET A 149 2.22 5.63 -2.53
N ASP A 150 2.48 6.30 -1.41
CA ASP A 150 2.52 7.76 -1.37
C ASP A 150 3.88 8.25 -1.91
N PHE A 151 3.85 9.01 -3.00
CA PHE A 151 5.05 9.59 -3.58
C PHE A 151 5.44 10.92 -2.93
N ALA A 152 4.53 11.53 -2.18
CA ALA A 152 4.70 12.89 -1.67
C ALA A 152 5.25 13.81 -2.79
N ASP A 153 6.01 14.84 -2.45
CA ASP A 153 6.64 15.74 -3.44
C ASP A 153 8.08 15.29 -3.81
N ARG A 154 8.30 13.96 -3.95
CA ARG A 154 9.64 13.42 -4.22
C ARG A 154 9.67 12.56 -5.47
N PRO A 155 10.77 12.62 -6.27
CA PRO A 155 10.96 11.69 -7.37
C PRO A 155 11.20 10.27 -6.86
N HIS A 156 10.69 9.29 -7.61
CA HIS A 156 10.84 7.87 -7.34
C HIS A 156 11.49 7.16 -8.50
N LEU A 157 12.43 6.27 -8.19
CA LEU A 157 13.04 5.34 -9.13
C LEU A 157 12.36 3.98 -8.97
N ILE A 158 11.50 3.61 -9.90
CA ILE A 158 10.80 2.32 -9.84
C ILE A 158 11.56 1.33 -10.70
N LEU A 159 11.97 0.20 -10.09
CA LEU A 159 12.62 -0.92 -10.75
C LEU A 159 11.71 -2.14 -10.69
N ASP A 160 11.33 -2.65 -11.86
CA ASP A 160 10.61 -3.91 -12.03
C ASP A 160 11.50 -4.92 -12.73
N ILE A 161 11.80 -6.04 -12.06
CA ILE A 161 12.61 -7.13 -12.64
C ILE A 161 11.67 -8.23 -13.08
N GLY A 162 11.35 -8.21 -14.38
CA GLY A 162 10.54 -9.22 -15.02
C GLY A 162 11.30 -10.49 -15.39
N GLY A 163 10.61 -11.40 -16.08
CA GLY A 163 11.25 -12.63 -16.59
C GLY A 163 12.14 -12.38 -17.82
N GLY A 164 11.71 -11.52 -18.73
CA GLY A 164 12.40 -11.25 -20.01
C GLY A 164 13.07 -9.89 -20.09
N SER A 165 12.56 -8.91 -19.37
CA SER A 165 13.01 -7.51 -19.33
C SER A 165 13.10 -6.98 -17.91
N THR A 166 13.68 -5.79 -17.78
CA THR A 166 13.71 -5.00 -16.55
C THR A 166 13.33 -3.58 -16.92
N GLU A 167 12.28 -3.08 -16.27
CA GLU A 167 11.79 -1.75 -16.45
C GLU A 167 12.38 -0.84 -15.37
N LEU A 168 12.85 0.35 -15.77
CA LEU A 168 13.33 1.40 -14.89
C LEU A 168 12.59 2.69 -15.23
N VAL A 169 11.94 3.26 -14.22
CA VAL A 169 11.11 4.46 -14.34
C VAL A 169 11.59 5.51 -13.37
N LEU A 170 11.71 6.75 -13.84
CA LEU A 170 11.76 7.93 -12.98
C LEU A 170 10.41 8.62 -13.04
N ALA A 171 9.77 8.78 -11.90
CA ALA A 171 8.44 9.37 -11.82
C ALA A 171 8.25 10.14 -10.51
N ASP A 172 7.28 11.04 -10.50
CA ASP A 172 6.71 11.63 -9.30
C ASP A 172 5.19 11.40 -9.26
N ALA A 173 4.49 12.07 -8.36
CA ALA A 173 3.04 11.96 -8.23
C ALA A 173 2.27 12.45 -9.46
N GLN A 174 2.88 13.27 -10.30
CA GLN A 174 2.23 13.92 -11.45
C GLN A 174 2.48 13.17 -12.75
N GLU A 175 3.75 12.81 -13.00
CA GLU A 175 4.15 12.23 -14.27
C GLU A 175 5.30 11.22 -14.16
N ALA A 176 5.41 10.40 -15.19
CA ALA A 176 6.59 9.59 -15.44
C ALA A 176 7.57 10.40 -16.30
N ARG A 177 8.66 10.89 -15.69
CA ARG A 177 9.68 11.73 -16.36
C ARG A 177 10.58 10.92 -17.30
N ALA A 178 10.78 9.64 -17.02
CA ALA A 178 11.50 8.71 -17.88
C ALA A 178 10.94 7.30 -17.76
N LEU A 179 10.70 6.68 -18.91
CA LEU A 179 10.26 5.29 -19.03
C LEU A 179 11.31 4.53 -19.85
N THR A 180 11.81 3.41 -19.33
CA THR A 180 12.80 2.56 -19.99
C THR A 180 12.47 1.10 -19.80
N SER A 181 12.97 0.26 -20.71
CA SER A 181 12.92 -1.20 -20.61
C SER A 181 14.22 -1.75 -21.17
N ALA A 182 14.94 -2.52 -20.39
CA ALA A 182 16.16 -3.21 -20.81
C ALA A 182 15.86 -4.70 -21.01
N ARG A 183 16.45 -5.30 -22.05
CA ARG A 183 16.29 -6.74 -22.36
C ARG A 183 17.13 -7.61 -21.41
N VAL A 184 16.99 -7.41 -20.12
CA VAL A 184 17.65 -8.17 -19.07
C VAL A 184 16.62 -8.53 -18.02
N GLY A 185 16.28 -9.82 -17.92
CA GLY A 185 15.28 -10.34 -16.98
C GLY A 185 15.74 -11.68 -16.41
N ALA A 186 15.18 -12.06 -15.27
CA ALA A 186 15.65 -13.21 -14.50
C ALA A 186 15.58 -14.54 -15.27
N VAL A 187 14.49 -14.77 -16.01
CA VAL A 187 14.33 -16.00 -16.85
C VAL A 187 15.27 -15.99 -18.05
N ARG A 188 15.41 -14.84 -18.69
CA ARG A 188 16.32 -14.69 -19.83
C ARG A 188 17.76 -15.01 -19.43
N LEU A 189 18.24 -14.41 -18.34
CA LEU A 189 19.60 -14.63 -17.85
C LEU A 189 19.81 -16.09 -17.43
N GLN A 190 18.83 -16.71 -16.79
CA GLN A 190 18.88 -18.13 -16.43
C GLN A 190 19.03 -19.00 -17.68
N ARG A 191 18.17 -18.81 -18.68
CA ARG A 191 18.17 -19.60 -19.92
C ARG A 191 19.45 -19.43 -20.73
N ASP A 192 19.89 -18.17 -20.91
CA ASP A 192 20.95 -17.85 -21.85
C ASP A 192 22.36 -18.07 -21.27
N PHE A 193 22.52 -17.90 -19.95
CA PHE A 193 23.85 -17.85 -19.34
C PHE A 193 24.10 -18.83 -18.19
N VAL A 194 23.05 -19.42 -17.58
CA VAL A 194 23.22 -20.34 -16.45
C VAL A 194 23.08 -21.79 -16.93
N LYS A 195 24.23 -22.45 -17.09
CA LYS A 195 24.29 -23.85 -17.57
C LYS A 195 24.47 -24.86 -16.42
N SER A 196 25.02 -24.40 -15.29
CA SER A 196 25.30 -25.22 -14.12
C SER A 196 25.15 -24.37 -12.86
N GLU A 197 24.75 -24.97 -11.76
CA GLU A 197 24.61 -24.30 -10.46
C GLU A 197 25.13 -25.21 -9.33
N PRO A 198 25.73 -24.64 -8.27
CA PRO A 198 25.96 -23.20 -8.06
C PRO A 198 26.90 -22.59 -9.10
N LEU A 199 26.74 -21.27 -9.32
CA LEU A 199 27.53 -20.55 -10.30
C LEU A 199 28.97 -20.38 -9.84
N GLU A 200 29.94 -20.65 -10.74
CA GLU A 200 31.34 -20.33 -10.53
C GLU A 200 31.56 -18.80 -10.50
N ARG A 201 32.57 -18.35 -9.75
CA ARG A 201 32.88 -16.92 -9.57
C ARG A 201 33.07 -16.16 -10.88
N GLU A 202 33.71 -16.78 -11.86
CA GLU A 202 33.91 -16.19 -13.18
C GLU A 202 32.58 -15.97 -13.91
N ARG A 203 31.65 -16.92 -13.78
CA ARG A 203 30.31 -16.80 -14.39
C ARG A 203 29.48 -15.71 -13.70
N VAL A 204 29.58 -15.58 -12.37
CA VAL A 204 28.94 -14.49 -11.63
C VAL A 204 29.48 -13.13 -12.10
N ASN A 205 30.79 -12.99 -12.26
CA ASN A 205 31.43 -11.76 -12.73
C ASN A 205 30.99 -11.43 -14.17
N PHE A 206 30.92 -12.45 -15.04
CA PHE A 206 30.40 -12.28 -16.39
C PHE A 206 28.97 -11.78 -16.40
N LEU A 207 28.08 -12.39 -15.58
CA LEU A 207 26.70 -11.98 -15.47
C LEU A 207 26.57 -10.53 -14.97
N ARG A 208 27.34 -10.14 -13.95
CA ARG A 208 27.37 -8.76 -13.46
C ARG A 208 27.76 -7.78 -14.55
N ALA A 209 28.82 -8.08 -15.33
CA ALA A 209 29.26 -7.22 -16.43
C ALA A 209 28.21 -7.13 -17.56
N PHE A 210 27.59 -8.25 -17.91
CA PHE A 210 26.52 -8.30 -18.92
C PHE A 210 25.29 -7.49 -18.47
N ILE A 211 24.85 -7.66 -17.22
CA ILE A 211 23.74 -6.93 -16.64
C ILE A 211 24.04 -5.43 -16.60
N GLN A 212 25.25 -5.06 -16.16
CA GLN A 212 25.70 -3.68 -16.13
C GLN A 212 25.59 -3.05 -17.52
N GLY A 213 26.23 -3.59 -18.53
CA GLY A 213 26.18 -3.05 -19.89
C GLY A 213 24.77 -3.00 -20.48
N SER A 214 23.88 -3.92 -20.06
CA SER A 214 22.48 -3.93 -20.49
C SER A 214 21.63 -2.84 -19.81
N LEU A 215 21.93 -2.48 -18.57
CA LEU A 215 21.20 -1.49 -17.78
C LEU A 215 21.71 -0.05 -17.94
N GLU A 216 23.00 0.13 -18.22
CA GLU A 216 23.63 1.47 -18.33
C GLU A 216 22.85 2.45 -19.22
N PRO A 217 22.36 2.08 -20.43
CA PRO A 217 21.60 3.02 -21.27
C PRO A 217 20.28 3.48 -20.61
N SER A 218 19.64 2.59 -19.86
CA SER A 218 18.40 2.90 -19.12
C SER A 218 18.69 3.79 -17.92
N VAL A 219 19.74 3.47 -17.17
CA VAL A 219 20.21 4.26 -16.01
C VAL A 219 20.61 5.66 -16.45
N ASP A 220 21.42 5.80 -17.49
CA ASP A 220 21.82 7.10 -18.06
C ASP A 220 20.62 7.95 -18.46
N LYS A 221 19.63 7.35 -19.13
CA LYS A 221 18.40 8.06 -19.54
C LYS A 221 17.64 8.58 -18.35
N VAL A 222 17.54 7.81 -17.28
CA VAL A 222 16.82 8.14 -16.06
C VAL A 222 17.57 9.22 -15.27
N LEU A 223 18.88 9.05 -15.04
CA LEU A 223 19.68 9.98 -14.25
C LEU A 223 19.76 11.38 -14.90
N ARG A 224 19.76 11.47 -16.24
CA ARG A 224 19.71 12.75 -16.96
C ARG A 224 18.40 13.53 -16.75
N ARG A 225 17.37 12.90 -16.24
CA ARG A 225 16.05 13.52 -15.95
C ARG A 225 15.88 13.91 -14.49
N LEU A 226 16.82 13.55 -13.61
CA LEU A 226 16.87 14.07 -12.25
C LEU A 226 17.35 15.53 -12.27
N ALA A 227 16.65 16.39 -11.56
CA ALA A 227 17.10 17.77 -11.38
C ALA A 227 18.28 17.83 -10.38
N PRO A 228 19.15 18.82 -10.47
CA PRO A 228 20.23 19.01 -9.52
C PRO A 228 19.72 19.11 -8.07
N GLY A 229 20.26 18.27 -7.20
CA GLY A 229 19.88 18.23 -5.78
C GLY A 229 18.66 17.34 -5.45
N GLU A 230 17.98 16.78 -6.44
CA GLU A 230 16.91 15.79 -6.18
C GLU A 230 17.51 14.48 -5.65
N THR A 231 16.91 13.97 -4.58
CA THR A 231 17.24 12.66 -4.00
C THR A 231 16.05 11.73 -4.16
N PRO A 232 16.07 10.84 -5.18
CA PRO A 232 14.96 9.95 -5.43
C PRO A 232 14.86 8.84 -4.37
N THR A 233 13.64 8.36 -4.14
CA THR A 233 13.39 7.13 -3.39
C THR A 233 13.33 5.96 -4.37
N MET A 234 14.12 4.90 -4.13
CA MET A 234 14.04 3.69 -4.97
C MET A 234 12.91 2.78 -4.48
N VAL A 235 12.09 2.35 -5.43
CA VAL A 235 11.03 1.33 -5.23
C VAL A 235 11.35 0.14 -6.11
N ALA A 236 11.41 -1.05 -5.52
CA ALA A 236 11.54 -2.29 -6.27
C ALA A 236 10.25 -3.11 -6.20
N THR A 237 9.81 -3.64 -7.32
CA THR A 237 8.58 -4.42 -7.41
C THR A 237 8.82 -5.77 -8.09
N SER A 238 7.74 -6.51 -8.29
CA SER A 238 7.76 -7.86 -8.87
C SER A 238 8.42 -8.94 -8.00
N GLY A 239 8.54 -10.10 -8.59
CA GLY A 239 8.85 -11.30 -7.84
C GLY A 239 10.22 -11.34 -7.20
N THR A 240 11.22 -10.66 -7.73
CA THR A 240 12.57 -10.63 -7.14
C THR A 240 12.59 -9.79 -5.87
N ALA A 241 12.02 -8.57 -5.91
CA ALA A 241 11.94 -7.71 -4.74
C ALA A 241 11.12 -8.35 -3.60
N MET A 242 9.99 -8.99 -3.96
CA MET A 242 9.15 -9.71 -3.00
C MET A 242 9.89 -10.91 -2.37
N ALA A 243 10.70 -11.64 -3.14
CA ALA A 243 11.50 -12.75 -2.62
C ALA A 243 12.58 -12.29 -1.63
N VAL A 244 13.28 -11.19 -1.95
CA VAL A 244 14.25 -10.55 -1.04
C VAL A 244 13.58 -10.16 0.27
N ALA A 245 12.45 -9.46 0.19
CA ALA A 245 11.71 -9.03 1.37
C ALA A 245 11.24 -10.22 2.23
N ALA A 246 10.74 -11.29 1.60
CA ALA A 246 10.27 -12.49 2.28
C ALA A 246 11.41 -13.23 2.99
N LEU A 247 12.57 -13.37 2.35
CA LEU A 247 13.75 -14.02 2.93
C LEU A 247 14.26 -13.26 4.16
N LEU A 248 14.40 -11.93 4.06
CA LEU A 248 14.84 -11.09 5.16
C LEU A 248 13.80 -11.04 6.30
N GLU A 249 12.51 -11.11 5.98
CA GLU A 249 11.46 -11.14 6.99
C GLU A 249 11.44 -12.46 7.77
N ALA A 250 11.64 -13.59 7.08
CA ALA A 250 11.68 -14.91 7.72
C ALA A 250 12.82 -15.05 8.75
N GLU A 251 13.87 -14.25 8.62
CA GLU A 251 15.02 -14.19 9.54
C GLU A 251 14.81 -13.19 10.68
N SER A 252 13.83 -12.32 10.56
CA SER A 252 13.48 -11.35 11.58
C SER A 252 12.76 -12.03 12.74
N SER A 253 13.14 -11.70 13.97
CA SER A 253 12.41 -12.11 15.18
C SER A 253 11.01 -11.47 15.29
N ARG A 254 10.69 -10.52 14.41
CA ARG A 254 9.44 -9.78 14.32
C ARG A 254 8.79 -10.07 12.97
N SER A 255 8.22 -11.26 12.81
CA SER A 255 7.55 -11.63 11.56
C SER A 255 6.34 -10.74 11.29
N SER A 256 6.37 -10.04 10.17
CA SER A 256 5.24 -9.31 9.63
C SER A 256 4.62 -10.07 8.45
N ALA A 257 3.29 -10.12 8.40
CA ALA A 257 2.57 -10.74 7.29
C ALA A 257 2.64 -9.93 5.98
N ARG A 258 3.02 -8.64 6.05
CA ARG A 258 2.98 -7.72 4.91
C ARG A 258 4.37 -7.28 4.50
N LEU A 259 4.70 -7.44 3.23
CA LEU A 259 5.99 -7.07 2.66
C LEU A 259 5.98 -5.70 1.95
N HIS A 260 4.80 -5.20 1.58
CA HIS A 260 4.63 -3.87 0.96
C HIS A 260 5.11 -2.76 1.91
N GLY A 261 5.88 -1.82 1.39
CA GLY A 261 6.45 -0.73 2.18
C GLY A 261 7.70 -1.11 2.99
N LYS A 262 8.13 -2.39 2.96
CA LYS A 262 9.37 -2.80 3.64
C LYS A 262 10.57 -2.15 3.00
N LYS A 263 11.44 -1.56 3.82
CA LYS A 263 12.73 -1.02 3.39
C LYS A 263 13.79 -2.10 3.47
N VAL A 264 14.60 -2.19 2.44
CA VAL A 264 15.75 -3.10 2.35
C VAL A 264 16.98 -2.29 1.99
N SER A 265 18.01 -2.36 2.81
CA SER A 265 19.29 -1.70 2.56
C SER A 265 20.12 -2.48 1.54
N LYS A 266 21.02 -1.77 0.86
CA LYS A 266 22.00 -2.40 -0.04
C LYS A 266 22.87 -3.42 0.70
N ALA A 267 23.26 -3.13 1.94
CA ALA A 267 24.05 -4.04 2.76
C ALA A 267 23.33 -5.36 3.07
N GLU A 268 22.02 -5.31 3.40
CA GLU A 268 21.20 -6.51 3.57
C GLU A 268 21.06 -7.31 2.28
N LEU A 269 20.87 -6.63 1.14
CA LEU A 269 20.83 -7.28 -0.17
C LEU A 269 22.18 -7.92 -0.51
N ASP A 270 23.29 -7.23 -0.32
CA ASP A 270 24.64 -7.75 -0.61
C ASP A 270 24.92 -9.00 0.23
N ALA A 271 24.62 -8.96 1.54
CA ALA A 271 24.78 -10.12 2.42
C ALA A 271 23.89 -11.30 2.00
N LEU A 272 22.65 -11.01 1.57
CA LEU A 272 21.73 -12.02 1.06
C LEU A 272 22.29 -12.66 -0.22
N VAL A 273 22.78 -11.86 -1.16
CA VAL A 273 23.38 -12.35 -2.43
C VAL A 273 24.54 -13.29 -2.16
N GLU A 274 25.50 -12.90 -1.31
CA GLU A 274 26.65 -13.72 -0.96
C GLU A 274 26.26 -15.07 -0.32
N ARG A 275 25.18 -15.10 0.44
CA ARG A 275 24.63 -16.31 1.04
C ARG A 275 23.90 -17.22 0.04
N ILE A 276 23.21 -16.63 -0.92
CA ILE A 276 22.40 -17.37 -1.90
C ILE A 276 23.24 -17.94 -3.04
N LEU A 277 24.31 -17.25 -3.47
CA LEU A 277 25.16 -17.64 -4.59
C LEU A 277 25.72 -19.08 -4.50
N PRO A 278 26.22 -19.57 -3.35
CA PRO A 278 26.76 -20.92 -3.24
C PRO A 278 25.70 -22.03 -3.16
N LEU A 279 24.42 -21.68 -3.03
CA LEU A 279 23.34 -22.67 -2.87
C LEU A 279 22.92 -23.25 -4.23
N THR A 280 22.65 -24.55 -4.23
CA THR A 280 21.99 -25.22 -5.38
C THR A 280 20.52 -24.80 -5.48
N PRO A 281 19.84 -24.99 -6.64
CA PRO A 281 18.41 -24.71 -6.75
C PRO A 281 17.55 -25.43 -5.69
N LEU A 282 17.90 -26.68 -5.37
CA LEU A 282 17.18 -27.48 -4.35
C LEU A 282 17.34 -26.87 -2.95
N GLN A 283 18.55 -26.41 -2.59
CA GLN A 283 18.78 -25.74 -1.31
C GLN A 283 18.06 -24.39 -1.23
N ARG A 284 17.99 -23.64 -2.35
CA ARG A 284 17.24 -22.38 -2.42
C ARG A 284 15.73 -22.61 -2.29
N ALA A 285 15.20 -23.69 -2.87
CA ALA A 285 13.80 -24.05 -2.77
C ALA A 285 13.37 -24.44 -1.32
N ALA A 286 14.34 -24.86 -0.51
CA ALA A 286 14.11 -25.14 0.92
C ALA A 286 14.08 -23.88 1.81
N LEU A 287 14.41 -22.70 1.27
CA LEU A 287 14.37 -21.44 2.01
C LEU A 287 12.91 -20.98 2.22
N PRO A 288 12.60 -20.35 3.37
CA PRO A 288 11.26 -19.84 3.66
C PRO A 288 10.74 -18.90 2.55
N GLY A 289 9.52 -19.13 2.07
CA GLY A 289 8.89 -18.28 1.07
C GLY A 289 9.39 -18.45 -0.38
N ILE A 290 10.34 -19.37 -0.61
CA ILE A 290 10.86 -19.67 -1.95
C ILE A 290 10.32 -21.03 -2.40
N ASN A 291 9.62 -21.04 -3.54
CA ASN A 291 9.24 -22.29 -4.20
C ASN A 291 10.28 -22.70 -5.23
N GLU A 292 10.25 -23.96 -5.68
CA GLU A 292 11.20 -24.53 -6.66
C GLU A 292 11.39 -23.65 -7.91
N ARG A 293 10.27 -23.17 -8.46
CA ARG A 293 10.27 -22.34 -9.68
C ARG A 293 10.91 -20.97 -9.50
N ARG A 294 10.82 -20.43 -8.29
CA ARG A 294 11.48 -19.18 -7.90
C ARG A 294 12.97 -19.43 -7.66
N ALA A 295 13.32 -20.56 -7.06
CA ALA A 295 14.68 -20.94 -6.76
C ALA A 295 15.59 -20.97 -8.01
N GLU A 296 15.05 -21.40 -9.17
CA GLU A 296 15.77 -21.45 -10.44
C GLU A 296 16.24 -20.06 -10.92
N ILE A 297 15.39 -19.05 -10.80
CA ILE A 297 15.63 -17.70 -11.35
C ILE A 297 16.04 -16.67 -10.29
N LEU A 298 16.20 -17.11 -9.04
CA LEU A 298 16.48 -16.20 -7.92
C LEU A 298 17.83 -15.50 -8.08
N VAL A 299 18.89 -16.25 -8.37
CA VAL A 299 20.26 -15.70 -8.50
C VAL A 299 20.35 -14.65 -9.60
N PRO A 300 19.91 -14.91 -10.85
CA PRO A 300 19.91 -13.86 -11.88
C PRO A 300 19.12 -12.61 -11.45
N GLY A 301 17.94 -12.78 -10.86
CA GLY A 301 17.13 -11.65 -10.37
C GLY A 301 17.84 -10.82 -9.29
N LEU A 302 18.49 -11.48 -8.33
CA LEU A 302 19.28 -10.81 -7.29
C LEU A 302 20.46 -10.02 -7.87
N LEU A 303 21.17 -10.59 -8.86
CA LEU A 303 22.28 -9.90 -9.53
C LEU A 303 21.81 -8.67 -10.31
N VAL A 304 20.62 -8.73 -10.94
CA VAL A 304 20.01 -7.56 -11.60
C VAL A 304 19.71 -6.47 -10.57
N LEU A 305 19.06 -6.81 -9.46
CA LEU A 305 18.71 -5.84 -8.41
C LEU A 305 19.96 -5.20 -7.81
N GLN A 306 20.97 -6.00 -7.45
CA GLN A 306 22.23 -5.55 -6.89
C GLN A 306 22.98 -4.59 -7.84
N THR A 307 23.06 -4.96 -9.13
CA THR A 307 23.73 -4.15 -10.16
C THR A 307 22.97 -2.84 -10.42
N ALA A 308 21.64 -2.89 -10.48
CA ALA A 308 20.82 -1.70 -10.66
C ALA A 308 21.00 -0.71 -9.49
N MET A 309 20.99 -1.18 -8.24
CA MET A 309 21.25 -0.33 -7.07
C MET A 309 22.64 0.32 -7.12
N ALA A 310 23.65 -0.44 -7.53
CA ALA A 310 25.02 0.09 -7.66
C ALA A 310 25.12 1.17 -8.75
N LEU A 311 24.52 0.95 -9.92
CA LEU A 311 24.52 1.91 -11.02
C LEU A 311 23.74 3.19 -10.71
N LEU A 312 22.64 3.07 -9.96
CA LEU A 312 21.80 4.18 -9.56
C LEU A 312 22.32 4.91 -8.30
N GLY A 313 23.36 4.40 -7.65
CA GLY A 313 23.91 4.95 -6.41
C GLY A 313 22.93 4.89 -5.22
N MET A 314 22.09 3.86 -5.17
CA MET A 314 21.04 3.73 -4.15
C MET A 314 21.49 2.85 -2.99
N ASP A 315 21.31 3.34 -1.75
CA ASP A 315 21.68 2.63 -0.53
C ASP A 315 20.53 1.77 0.04
N GLN A 316 19.31 2.02 -0.41
CA GLN A 316 18.13 1.27 0.00
C GLN A 316 17.04 1.31 -1.06
N PHE A 317 16.12 0.36 -0.99
CA PHE A 317 14.87 0.38 -1.75
C PHE A 317 13.67 0.06 -0.86
N VAL A 318 12.49 0.48 -1.31
CA VAL A 318 11.19 0.15 -0.70
C VAL A 318 10.50 -0.89 -1.58
N VAL A 319 9.91 -1.90 -0.97
CA VAL A 319 9.21 -2.98 -1.69
C VAL A 319 7.79 -2.58 -2.01
N SER A 320 7.37 -2.74 -3.27
CA SER A 320 5.98 -2.65 -3.69
C SER A 320 5.44 -4.01 -4.10
N ASP A 321 4.26 -4.39 -3.62
CA ASP A 321 3.51 -5.56 -4.08
C ASP A 321 2.61 -5.25 -5.27
N ARG A 322 2.52 -3.97 -5.66
CA ARG A 322 1.79 -3.48 -6.82
C ARG A 322 2.71 -3.20 -7.98
N ALA A 323 2.27 -3.61 -9.17
CA ALA A 323 3.04 -3.50 -10.42
C ALA A 323 2.09 -3.41 -11.63
N LEU A 324 2.44 -4.09 -12.73
CA LEU A 324 1.73 -4.07 -14.01
C LEU A 324 0.22 -4.37 -13.90
N ARG A 325 -0.18 -5.36 -13.12
CA ARG A 325 -1.59 -5.80 -12.98
C ARG A 325 -2.48 -4.73 -12.38
N GLU A 326 -2.04 -4.12 -11.30
CA GLU A 326 -2.73 -3.03 -10.63
C GLU A 326 -2.72 -1.77 -11.53
N GLY A 327 -1.64 -1.58 -12.30
CA GLY A 327 -1.54 -0.53 -13.30
C GLY A 327 -2.58 -0.65 -14.42
N LEU A 328 -2.89 -1.87 -14.86
CA LEU A 328 -3.97 -2.12 -15.82
C LEU A 328 -5.34 -1.70 -15.28
N ILE A 329 -5.59 -1.94 -13.98
CA ILE A 329 -6.83 -1.51 -13.33
C ILE A 329 -6.90 0.03 -13.27
N VAL A 330 -5.80 0.68 -12.87
CA VAL A 330 -5.74 2.14 -12.82
C VAL A 330 -5.90 2.76 -14.23
N ASP A 331 -5.26 2.17 -15.24
CA ASP A 331 -5.40 2.60 -16.62
C ASP A 331 -6.85 2.43 -17.13
N TRP A 332 -7.49 1.32 -16.77
CA TRP A 332 -8.91 1.11 -17.04
C TRP A 332 -9.79 2.19 -16.36
N MET A 333 -9.52 2.51 -15.10
CA MET A 333 -10.23 3.58 -14.38
C MET A 333 -10.03 4.94 -15.04
N LEU A 334 -8.82 5.26 -15.52
CA LEU A 334 -8.52 6.48 -16.27
C LEU A 334 -9.28 6.55 -17.59
N ARG A 335 -9.31 5.46 -18.36
CA ARG A 335 -10.02 5.38 -19.65
C ARG A 335 -11.55 5.52 -19.49
N HIS A 336 -12.10 5.08 -18.36
CA HIS A 336 -13.53 5.19 -18.04
C HIS A 336 -13.90 6.49 -17.29
N GLY A 337 -12.97 7.43 -17.16
CA GLY A 337 -13.20 8.72 -16.50
C GLY A 337 -13.45 8.65 -15.00
N LEU A 338 -13.10 7.51 -14.36
CA LEU A 338 -13.25 7.35 -12.90
C LEU A 338 -12.13 8.08 -12.14
N ILE A 339 -11.01 8.34 -12.78
CA ILE A 339 -9.92 9.16 -12.28
C ILE A 339 -9.76 10.34 -13.24
N VAL A 340 -10.14 11.53 -12.81
CA VAL A 340 -10.07 12.74 -13.64
C VAL A 340 -8.69 13.40 -13.51
N ASP A 341 -8.15 13.46 -12.30
CA ASP A 341 -6.86 14.07 -11.99
C ASP A 341 -5.95 13.06 -11.27
N ARG A 342 -4.85 12.70 -11.90
CA ARG A 342 -3.87 11.76 -11.36
C ARG A 342 -3.15 12.29 -10.13
N PHE A 343 -2.89 13.60 -10.08
CA PHE A 343 -2.25 14.22 -8.93
C PHE A 343 -3.16 14.20 -7.70
N ALA A 344 -4.42 14.60 -7.85
CA ALA A 344 -5.42 14.48 -6.80
C ALA A 344 -5.62 13.02 -6.37
N TYR A 345 -5.64 12.09 -7.34
CA TYR A 345 -5.71 10.66 -7.07
C TYR A 345 -4.56 10.18 -6.20
N GLN A 346 -3.35 10.62 -6.42
CA GLN A 346 -2.18 10.21 -5.67
C GLN A 346 -2.09 10.93 -4.31
N SER A 347 -2.25 12.25 -4.27
CA SER A 347 -2.11 13.05 -3.05
C SER A 347 -3.16 12.70 -1.97
N GLU A 348 -4.29 12.13 -2.34
CA GLU A 348 -5.35 11.69 -1.43
C GLU A 348 -5.34 10.17 -1.13
N ILE A 349 -4.29 9.45 -1.52
CA ILE A 349 -4.25 7.99 -1.35
C ILE A 349 -4.44 7.57 0.10
N ARG A 350 -3.84 8.27 1.05
CA ARG A 350 -3.95 8.00 2.48
C ARG A 350 -5.37 8.22 2.99
N GLN A 351 -6.00 9.32 2.60
CA GLN A 351 -7.39 9.61 2.99
C GLN A 351 -8.35 8.60 2.34
N ARG A 352 -8.18 8.36 1.06
CA ARG A 352 -9.03 7.44 0.30
C ARG A 352 -8.99 6.01 0.84
N THR A 353 -7.80 5.51 1.21
CA THR A 353 -7.68 4.16 1.77
C THR A 353 -8.35 4.04 3.14
N VAL A 354 -8.28 5.07 3.98
CA VAL A 354 -8.97 5.11 5.29
C VAL A 354 -10.49 5.10 5.09
N TRP A 355 -11.02 5.91 4.18
CA TRP A 355 -12.44 5.91 3.83
C TRP A 355 -12.89 4.57 3.25
N HIS A 356 -12.08 3.98 2.37
CA HIS A 356 -12.35 2.66 1.81
C HIS A 356 -12.47 1.59 2.92
N GLN A 357 -11.54 1.57 3.87
CA GLN A 357 -11.59 0.63 5.00
C GLN A 357 -12.76 0.92 5.94
N ALA A 358 -13.07 2.19 6.20
CA ALA A 358 -14.23 2.57 7.01
C ALA A 358 -15.54 2.03 6.39
N ARG A 359 -15.76 2.23 5.09
CA ARG A 359 -16.91 1.67 4.37
C ARG A 359 -16.93 0.15 4.36
N LYS A 360 -15.78 -0.49 4.09
CA LYS A 360 -15.64 -1.95 4.07
C LYS A 360 -16.11 -2.59 5.38
N PHE A 361 -15.84 -1.96 6.50
CA PHE A 361 -16.19 -2.46 7.83
C PHE A 361 -17.45 -1.83 8.43
N GLY A 362 -18.23 -1.10 7.63
CA GLY A 362 -19.50 -0.52 8.05
C GLY A 362 -19.38 0.52 9.17
N VAL A 363 -18.30 1.30 9.16
CA VAL A 363 -18.14 2.42 10.09
C VAL A 363 -19.14 3.51 9.74
N ASP A 364 -19.81 4.06 10.76
CA ASP A 364 -20.62 5.26 10.61
C ASP A 364 -19.72 6.46 10.27
N GLY A 365 -19.76 6.91 9.01
CA GLY A 365 -18.90 7.96 8.50
C GLY A 365 -19.09 9.29 9.20
N GLY A 366 -20.33 9.71 9.43
CA GLY A 366 -20.61 10.99 10.08
C GLY A 366 -20.09 11.03 11.52
N ARG A 367 -20.25 9.94 12.25
CA ARG A 367 -19.70 9.80 13.59
C ARG A 367 -18.17 9.76 13.58
N ALA A 368 -17.58 9.00 12.65
CA ALA A 368 -16.12 8.91 12.53
C ALA A 368 -15.49 10.27 12.22
N GLU A 369 -16.10 11.07 11.36
CA GLU A 369 -15.65 12.43 11.04
C GLU A 369 -15.73 13.36 12.24
N ARG A 370 -16.80 13.32 13.06
CA ARG A 370 -16.89 14.12 14.28
C ARG A 370 -15.81 13.75 15.27
N VAL A 371 -15.60 12.45 15.51
CA VAL A 371 -14.52 11.98 16.39
C VAL A 371 -13.15 12.40 15.85
N ALA A 372 -12.94 12.32 14.53
CA ALA A 372 -11.69 12.76 13.90
C ALA A 372 -11.49 14.27 14.05
N SER A 373 -12.53 15.08 13.85
CA SER A 373 -12.49 16.53 14.07
C SER A 373 -12.10 16.87 15.52
N HIS A 374 -12.77 16.27 16.49
CA HIS A 374 -12.43 16.47 17.91
C HIS A 374 -11.00 16.01 18.24
N ALA A 375 -10.56 14.88 17.70
CA ALA A 375 -9.20 14.37 17.93
C ALA A 375 -8.12 15.31 17.38
N LEU A 376 -8.34 15.88 16.19
CA LEU A 376 -7.42 16.81 15.56
C LEU A 376 -7.39 18.16 16.28
N GLU A 377 -8.54 18.66 16.73
CA GLU A 377 -8.63 19.89 17.50
C GLU A 377 -7.96 19.72 18.87
N LEU A 378 -8.17 18.60 19.56
CA LEU A 378 -7.44 18.25 20.78
C LEU A 378 -5.93 18.19 20.54
N PHE A 379 -5.49 17.60 19.43
CA PHE A 379 -4.08 17.57 19.05
C PHE A 379 -3.51 19.00 18.91
N ASP A 380 -4.21 19.85 18.17
CA ASP A 380 -3.74 21.21 17.88
C ASP A 380 -3.71 22.06 19.17
N GLN A 381 -4.73 21.97 20.05
CA GLN A 381 -4.80 22.72 21.31
C GLN A 381 -3.82 22.20 22.38
N THR A 382 -3.37 20.95 22.31
CA THR A 382 -2.44 20.36 23.29
C THR A 382 -0.97 20.43 22.87
N LYS A 383 -0.69 20.97 21.68
CA LYS A 383 0.68 21.15 21.18
C LYS A 383 1.49 22.06 22.10
N ALA A 384 2.74 21.72 22.33
CA ALA A 384 3.69 22.36 23.25
C ALA A 384 3.37 22.23 24.75
N GLY A 385 2.15 21.86 25.14
CA GLY A 385 1.79 21.62 26.56
C GLY A 385 1.78 20.13 26.94
N PHE A 386 1.29 19.28 26.05
CA PHE A 386 1.14 17.85 26.26
C PHE A 386 2.04 17.01 25.31
N HIS A 387 2.27 17.49 24.09
CA HIS A 387 3.11 16.85 23.09
C HIS A 387 3.78 17.86 22.16
N ASN A 388 4.83 17.41 21.43
CA ASN A 388 5.52 18.19 20.40
C ASN A 388 5.52 17.48 19.04
N PHE A 389 4.48 16.69 18.74
CA PHE A 389 4.36 15.94 17.50
C PHE A 389 4.05 16.85 16.29
N GLY A 390 4.41 16.36 15.11
CA GLY A 390 4.26 17.07 13.85
C GLY A 390 3.02 16.63 13.03
N PRO A 391 2.94 17.10 11.78
CA PRO A 391 1.83 16.81 10.89
C PRO A 391 1.67 15.31 10.58
N GLU A 392 2.78 14.56 10.54
CA GLU A 392 2.72 13.10 10.32
C GLU A 392 1.92 12.39 11.42
N GLN A 393 2.22 12.67 12.69
CA GLN A 393 1.51 12.06 13.82
C GLN A 393 0.07 12.55 13.91
N ARG A 394 -0.20 13.79 13.49
CA ARG A 394 -1.56 14.33 13.37
C ARG A 394 -2.40 13.54 12.37
N GLU A 395 -1.81 13.18 11.24
CA GLU A 395 -2.46 12.35 10.22
C GLU A 395 -2.73 10.93 10.72
N LEU A 396 -1.76 10.31 11.44
CA LEU A 396 -1.96 8.99 12.05
C LEU A 396 -3.10 8.99 13.07
N LEU A 397 -3.24 10.08 13.85
CA LEU A 397 -4.34 10.25 14.77
C LEU A 397 -5.69 10.37 14.05
N TRP A 398 -5.73 11.14 12.94
CA TRP A 398 -6.92 11.23 12.08
C TRP A 398 -7.35 9.86 11.56
N ALA A 399 -6.42 9.10 10.99
CA ALA A 399 -6.70 7.77 10.46
C ALA A 399 -7.19 6.81 11.55
N ALA A 400 -6.58 6.87 12.73
CA ALA A 400 -7.02 6.08 13.88
C ALA A 400 -8.41 6.48 14.37
N ALA A 401 -8.74 7.77 14.37
CA ALA A 401 -10.05 8.29 14.74
C ALA A 401 -11.14 7.85 13.75
N MET A 402 -10.85 7.89 12.45
CA MET A 402 -11.76 7.39 11.41
C MET A 402 -12.04 5.88 11.54
N LEU A 403 -11.06 5.09 11.96
CA LEU A 403 -11.13 3.63 11.99
C LEU A 403 -11.34 3.03 13.40
N HIS A 404 -11.40 3.84 14.47
CA HIS A 404 -11.42 3.34 15.85
C HIS A 404 -12.54 2.34 16.13
N SER A 405 -13.66 2.46 15.45
CA SER A 405 -14.88 1.65 15.65
C SER A 405 -15.05 0.50 14.63
N CYS A 406 -14.14 0.34 13.66
CA CYS A 406 -14.27 -0.69 12.61
C CYS A 406 -14.40 -2.12 13.17
N GLY A 407 -13.89 -2.38 14.36
CA GLY A 407 -14.02 -3.67 15.04
C GLY A 407 -15.43 -4.02 15.48
N LEU A 408 -16.37 -3.07 15.47
CA LEU A 408 -17.80 -3.34 15.67
C LEU A 408 -18.36 -4.27 14.59
N HIS A 409 -17.73 -4.30 13.42
CA HIS A 409 -18.03 -5.24 12.35
C HIS A 409 -17.94 -6.71 12.80
N ILE A 410 -17.04 -7.02 13.72
CA ILE A 410 -16.86 -8.36 14.27
C ILE A 410 -17.77 -8.58 15.48
N ASN A 411 -17.64 -7.73 16.51
CA ASN A 411 -18.42 -7.83 17.75
C ASN A 411 -18.32 -6.52 18.56
N THR A 412 -19.39 -6.18 19.29
CA THR A 412 -19.41 -5.05 20.22
C THR A 412 -18.53 -5.27 21.44
N SER A 413 -18.42 -6.56 21.91
CA SER A 413 -17.56 -6.92 23.03
C SER A 413 -16.08 -6.87 22.60
N GLY A 414 -15.32 -5.97 23.24
CA GLY A 414 -13.89 -5.84 22.95
C GLY A 414 -13.56 -5.30 21.54
N TYR A 415 -14.48 -4.58 20.90
CA TYR A 415 -14.32 -4.11 19.53
C TYR A 415 -12.99 -3.37 19.27
N HIS A 416 -12.44 -2.64 20.23
CA HIS A 416 -11.12 -2.01 20.11
C HIS A 416 -9.96 -3.00 19.84
N LYS A 417 -10.10 -4.27 20.28
CA LYS A 417 -9.16 -5.36 19.94
C LYS A 417 -9.38 -5.81 18.49
N HIS A 418 -10.64 -5.89 18.09
CA HIS A 418 -10.99 -6.22 16.72
C HIS A 418 -10.59 -5.10 15.76
N SER A 419 -10.75 -3.83 16.16
CA SER A 419 -10.25 -2.69 15.38
C SER A 419 -8.74 -2.78 15.17
N TRP A 420 -7.95 -3.08 16.21
CA TRP A 420 -6.52 -3.29 16.06
C TRP A 420 -6.21 -4.38 15.04
N TYR A 421 -6.88 -5.52 15.13
CA TYR A 421 -6.66 -6.65 14.21
C TYR A 421 -7.01 -6.27 12.77
N LEU A 422 -8.18 -5.67 12.55
CA LEU A 422 -8.64 -5.27 11.21
C LEU A 422 -7.74 -4.19 10.58
N ILE A 423 -7.31 -3.21 11.37
CA ILE A 423 -6.42 -2.16 10.89
C ILE A 423 -5.02 -2.74 10.61
N ASN A 424 -4.45 -3.51 11.54
CA ASN A 424 -3.10 -4.05 11.40
C ASN A 424 -2.95 -5.05 10.25
N ASN A 425 -4.02 -5.78 9.91
CA ASN A 425 -4.03 -6.76 8.82
C ASN A 425 -4.81 -6.27 7.58
N GLY A 426 -5.35 -5.06 7.64
CA GLY A 426 -6.05 -4.42 6.54
C GLY A 426 -5.08 -3.80 5.53
N GLU A 427 -5.59 -3.45 4.36
CA GLU A 427 -4.85 -2.79 3.31
C GLU A 427 -4.98 -1.26 3.47
N LEU A 428 -4.01 -0.62 4.11
CA LEU A 428 -3.91 0.85 4.21
C LEU A 428 -2.83 1.34 3.23
N LEU A 429 -3.25 1.63 2.00
CA LEU A 429 -2.38 2.13 0.94
C LEU A 429 -1.85 3.53 1.28
N GLY A 430 -0.62 3.81 0.89
CA GLY A 430 0.06 5.07 1.23
C GLY A 430 0.66 5.11 2.64
N TYR A 431 0.28 4.20 3.54
CA TYR A 431 0.89 4.05 4.86
C TYR A 431 1.93 2.94 4.88
N SER A 432 3.06 3.19 5.50
CA SER A 432 4.05 2.16 5.80
C SER A 432 3.49 1.20 6.88
N GLN A 433 4.07 0.01 6.97
CA GLN A 433 3.72 -0.94 8.02
C GLN A 433 3.89 -0.36 9.44
N SER A 434 4.94 0.42 9.63
CA SER A 434 5.24 1.12 10.87
C SER A 434 4.13 2.09 11.26
N GLU A 435 3.68 2.92 10.33
CA GLU A 435 2.56 3.86 10.53
C GLU A 435 1.24 3.12 10.76
N GLN A 436 0.96 2.07 9.99
CA GLN A 436 -0.24 1.25 10.15
C GLN A 436 -0.32 0.61 11.54
N LEU A 437 0.81 0.16 12.09
CA LEU A 437 0.90 -0.38 13.44
C LEU A 437 0.59 0.68 14.52
N VAL A 438 1.04 1.93 14.31
CA VAL A 438 0.69 3.06 15.19
C VAL A 438 -0.80 3.35 15.12
N ILE A 439 -1.39 3.48 13.91
CA ILE A 439 -2.83 3.69 13.71
C ILE A 439 -3.65 2.61 14.43
N ALA A 440 -3.29 1.33 14.21
CA ALA A 440 -3.94 0.20 14.87
C ALA A 440 -3.84 0.29 16.40
N SER A 441 -2.66 0.66 16.91
CA SER A 441 -2.42 0.76 18.35
C SER A 441 -3.17 1.94 19.00
N LEU A 442 -3.29 3.07 18.31
CA LEU A 442 -4.15 4.18 18.75
C LEU A 442 -5.61 3.72 18.86
N ALA A 443 -6.13 3.04 17.84
CA ALA A 443 -7.46 2.44 17.84
C ALA A 443 -7.62 1.35 18.93
N ARG A 444 -6.54 0.65 19.31
CA ARG A 444 -6.53 -0.34 20.39
C ARG A 444 -6.71 0.26 21.77
N TYR A 445 -6.04 1.40 22.03
CA TYR A 445 -5.88 1.97 23.36
C TYR A 445 -6.79 3.18 23.64
N HIS A 446 -7.65 3.57 22.70
CA HIS A 446 -8.62 4.66 22.92
C HIS A 446 -9.64 4.35 24.01
N ARG A 447 -9.76 3.11 24.48
CA ARG A 447 -10.65 2.70 25.57
C ARG A 447 -10.10 1.55 26.39
N ARG A 448 -10.72 1.29 27.57
CA ARG A 448 -10.32 0.24 28.50
C ARG A 448 -8.90 0.46 29.04
N SER A 449 -8.06 -0.57 29.01
CA SER A 449 -6.72 -0.51 29.60
C SER A 449 -5.74 0.33 28.79
N LEU A 450 -4.87 1.03 29.46
CA LEU A 450 -3.68 1.65 28.88
C LEU A 450 -2.70 0.58 28.34
N PRO A 451 -1.70 0.98 27.52
CA PRO A 451 -0.63 0.09 27.07
C PRO A 451 0.06 -0.61 28.25
N LYS A 452 0.39 -1.89 28.09
CA LYS A 452 1.11 -2.68 29.10
C LYS A 452 2.16 -3.53 28.43
N LYS A 453 3.31 -3.76 29.06
CA LYS A 453 4.42 -4.59 28.56
C LYS A 453 4.03 -6.01 28.18
N ARG A 454 2.93 -6.54 28.72
CA ARG A 454 2.39 -7.88 28.38
C ARG A 454 1.49 -7.90 27.14
N HIS A 455 1.15 -6.74 26.58
CA HIS A 455 0.30 -6.67 25.38
C HIS A 455 1.18 -6.91 24.15
N GLU A 456 0.86 -7.91 23.35
CA GLU A 456 1.56 -8.22 22.11
C GLU A 456 1.63 -6.99 21.17
N SER A 457 0.49 -6.31 20.97
CA SER A 457 0.42 -5.07 20.19
C SER A 457 1.36 -3.96 20.68
N TRP A 458 1.75 -3.97 21.96
CA TRP A 458 2.70 -3.03 22.53
C TRP A 458 4.15 -3.43 22.32
N LEU A 459 4.42 -4.73 22.32
CA LEU A 459 5.77 -5.27 22.11
C LEU A 459 6.26 -5.03 20.68
N LEU A 460 5.36 -4.97 19.71
CA LEU A 460 5.67 -4.71 18.31
C LEU A 460 6.14 -3.27 18.05
N LEU A 461 5.79 -2.32 18.91
CA LEU A 461 6.16 -0.90 18.77
C LEU A 461 7.60 -0.65 19.21
N ASP A 462 8.31 0.21 18.49
CA ASP A 462 9.58 0.76 18.91
C ASP A 462 9.41 1.87 19.97
N ARG A 463 10.49 2.51 20.40
CA ARG A 463 10.46 3.51 21.46
C ARG A 463 9.72 4.79 21.07
N GLU A 464 9.91 5.27 19.86
CA GLU A 464 9.27 6.50 19.36
C GLU A 464 7.78 6.28 19.15
N GLN A 465 7.41 5.17 18.52
CA GLN A 465 6.02 4.77 18.33
C GLN A 465 5.27 4.64 19.67
N ARG A 466 5.92 4.08 20.71
CA ARG A 466 5.31 3.98 22.04
C ARG A 466 4.97 5.33 22.61
N GLN A 467 5.87 6.33 22.48
CA GLN A 467 5.60 7.70 22.93
C GLN A 467 4.38 8.30 22.20
N VAL A 468 4.30 8.12 20.88
CA VAL A 468 3.16 8.56 20.07
C VAL A 468 1.86 7.90 20.56
N VAL A 469 1.87 6.57 20.73
CA VAL A 469 0.67 5.83 21.14
C VAL A 469 0.25 6.16 22.58
N GLU A 470 1.19 6.31 23.51
CA GLU A 470 0.88 6.72 24.89
C GLU A 470 0.14 8.05 24.95
N SER A 471 0.62 9.05 24.22
CA SER A 471 0.02 10.39 24.25
C SER A 471 -1.26 10.45 23.40
N LEU A 472 -1.19 10.07 22.13
CA LEU A 472 -2.30 10.28 21.19
C LEU A 472 -3.48 9.36 21.44
N SER A 473 -3.29 8.17 22.04
CA SER A 473 -4.42 7.32 22.42
C SER A 473 -5.29 7.95 23.52
N LEU A 474 -4.71 8.80 24.36
CA LEU A 474 -5.45 9.58 25.37
C LEU A 474 -6.29 10.69 24.72
N LEU A 475 -5.74 11.39 23.72
CA LEU A 475 -6.50 12.38 22.94
C LEU A 475 -7.66 11.72 22.18
N LEU A 476 -7.42 10.58 21.53
CA LEU A 476 -8.48 9.83 20.87
C LEU A 476 -9.54 9.34 21.85
N ARG A 477 -9.15 9.00 23.07
CA ARG A 477 -10.10 8.62 24.15
C ARG A 477 -11.02 9.77 24.52
N LEU A 478 -10.51 11.00 24.62
CA LEU A 478 -11.35 12.19 24.86
C LEU A 478 -12.29 12.45 23.69
N ALA A 479 -11.77 12.42 22.46
CA ALA A 479 -12.57 12.63 21.25
C ALA A 479 -13.76 11.65 21.18
N VAL A 480 -13.53 10.37 21.47
CA VAL A 480 -14.59 9.35 21.52
C VAL A 480 -15.54 9.56 22.72
N ALA A 481 -15.04 10.09 23.84
CA ALA A 481 -15.89 10.40 25.00
C ALA A 481 -16.82 11.59 24.75
N MET A 482 -16.41 12.54 23.91
CA MET A 482 -17.23 13.69 23.51
C MET A 482 -18.32 13.34 22.48
N ASP A 483 -18.19 12.24 21.72
CA ASP A 483 -19.15 11.83 20.70
C ASP A 483 -19.92 10.56 21.14
N ARG A 484 -20.85 10.72 22.09
CA ARG A 484 -21.61 9.58 22.65
C ARG A 484 -22.96 9.35 21.99
N ARG A 485 -23.50 10.33 21.31
CA ARG A 485 -24.83 10.33 20.70
C ARG A 485 -24.75 10.19 19.19
N PRO A 486 -25.81 9.73 18.51
CA PRO A 486 -25.89 9.71 17.05
C PRO A 486 -25.75 11.12 16.46
N GLU A 487 -26.34 12.12 17.12
CA GLU A 487 -26.32 13.53 16.71
C GLU A 487 -25.22 14.32 17.44
N ALA A 488 -24.70 15.35 16.78
CA ALA A 488 -23.76 16.28 17.39
C ALA A 488 -24.47 17.14 18.43
N VAL A 489 -23.85 17.29 19.61
CA VAL A 489 -24.36 18.16 20.72
C VAL A 489 -23.32 19.15 21.21
N ILE A 490 -22.08 19.05 20.73
CA ILE A 490 -20.99 19.96 21.07
C ILE A 490 -20.73 20.86 19.86
N ASP A 491 -20.78 22.19 20.08
CA ASP A 491 -20.42 23.19 19.07
C ASP A 491 -18.89 23.32 18.96
N SER A 492 -18.26 23.56 20.12
CA SER A 492 -16.81 23.74 20.22
C SER A 492 -16.31 23.39 21.63
N PHE A 493 -15.03 23.39 21.84
CA PHE A 493 -14.42 23.21 23.14
C PHE A 493 -13.09 23.94 23.23
N GLN A 494 -12.69 24.24 24.47
CA GLN A 494 -11.39 24.81 24.79
C GLN A 494 -10.66 23.93 25.79
N LEU A 495 -9.37 23.67 25.50
CA LEU A 495 -8.49 22.91 26.37
C LEU A 495 -7.31 23.79 26.80
N VAL A 496 -7.13 23.95 28.11
CA VAL A 496 -6.03 24.72 28.71
C VAL A 496 -5.25 23.81 29.64
N ILE A 497 -3.93 23.81 29.50
CA ILE A 497 -3.03 23.02 30.34
C ILE A 497 -2.26 23.94 31.28
N ASN A 498 -2.43 23.75 32.58
CA ASN A 498 -1.70 24.48 33.64
C ASN A 498 -1.16 23.47 34.66
N ASP A 499 0.13 23.46 34.92
CA ASP A 499 0.78 22.67 35.99
C ASP A 499 0.29 21.22 36.13
N ARG A 500 0.23 20.46 35.05
CA ARG A 500 -0.33 19.09 35.01
C ARG A 500 -1.84 18.98 35.27
N VAL A 501 -2.58 20.06 35.13
CA VAL A 501 -4.05 20.03 35.09
C VAL A 501 -4.49 20.37 33.67
N ILE A 502 -5.30 19.51 33.09
CA ILE A 502 -5.96 19.71 31.80
C ILE A 502 -7.38 20.15 32.09
N ASN A 503 -7.70 21.40 31.78
CA ASN A 503 -9.05 21.94 31.87
C ASN A 503 -9.70 21.89 30.49
N LEU A 504 -10.75 21.09 30.34
CA LEU A 504 -11.53 20.94 29.11
C LEU A 504 -12.91 21.56 29.33
N GLN A 505 -13.21 22.62 28.59
CA GLN A 505 -14.49 23.31 28.63
C GLN A 505 -15.28 23.05 27.35
N LEU A 506 -16.51 22.56 27.49
CA LEU A 506 -17.40 22.27 26.37
C LEU A 506 -18.43 23.36 26.18
N LEU A 507 -18.69 23.76 24.95
CA LEU A 507 -19.79 24.62 24.56
C LEU A 507 -20.87 23.75 23.88
N PRO A 508 -22.12 23.72 24.38
CA PRO A 508 -23.19 23.00 23.74
C PRO A 508 -23.57 23.62 22.38
N LEU A 509 -24.01 22.80 21.44
CA LEU A 509 -24.48 23.24 20.11
C LEU A 509 -25.70 24.15 20.24
N ASN A 510 -26.66 23.77 21.10
CA ASN A 510 -27.76 24.62 21.50
C ASN A 510 -27.68 24.89 22.99
N PRO A 511 -28.02 26.11 23.45
CA PRO A 511 -27.96 26.47 24.90
C PRO A 511 -28.81 25.56 25.81
N THR A 512 -29.79 24.87 25.27
CA THR A 512 -30.67 23.93 25.97
C THR A 512 -30.19 22.49 25.97
N ASP A 513 -29.10 22.17 25.25
CA ASP A 513 -28.59 20.80 25.15
C ASP A 513 -27.96 20.36 26.48
N ASP A 514 -28.42 19.21 26.97
CA ASP A 514 -27.86 18.57 28.15
C ASP A 514 -26.62 17.74 27.79
N LEU A 515 -25.43 18.16 28.18
CA LEU A 515 -24.15 17.50 27.99
C LEU A 515 -23.73 16.61 29.17
N SER A 516 -24.63 16.25 30.07
CA SER A 516 -24.30 15.41 31.23
C SER A 516 -23.71 14.07 30.86
N LEU A 517 -24.14 13.47 29.73
CA LEU A 517 -23.61 12.20 29.25
C LEU A 517 -22.15 12.33 28.75
N GLU A 518 -21.85 13.40 28.02
CA GLU A 518 -20.51 13.71 27.52
C GLU A 518 -19.55 14.02 28.66
N LEU A 519 -19.98 14.86 29.62
CA LEU A 519 -19.21 15.18 30.84
C LEU A 519 -18.90 13.92 31.65
N TRP A 520 -19.91 13.08 31.91
CA TRP A 520 -19.73 11.82 32.63
C TRP A 520 -18.74 10.88 31.89
N SER A 521 -18.83 10.83 30.55
CA SER A 521 -17.91 10.04 29.71
C SER A 521 -16.47 10.56 29.79
N LEU A 522 -16.29 11.87 29.78
CA LEU A 522 -14.99 12.55 29.94
C LEU A 522 -14.39 12.33 31.32
N GLU A 523 -15.19 12.48 32.38
CA GLU A 523 -14.78 12.21 33.76
C GLU A 523 -14.28 10.76 33.92
N SER A 524 -14.91 9.81 33.23
CA SER A 524 -14.47 8.42 33.23
C SER A 524 -13.08 8.22 32.61
N CYS A 525 -12.56 9.20 31.85
CA CYS A 525 -11.21 9.20 31.27
C CYS A 525 -10.14 9.72 32.26
N ALA A 526 -10.52 10.40 33.34
CA ALA A 526 -9.59 11.07 34.28
C ALA A 526 -8.54 10.10 34.86
N ALA A 527 -8.95 8.89 35.24
CA ALA A 527 -8.01 7.87 35.72
C ALA A 527 -6.94 7.51 34.68
N ALA A 528 -7.31 7.41 33.40
CA ALA A 528 -6.37 7.11 32.35
C ALA A 528 -5.33 8.22 32.12
N PHE A 529 -5.71 9.48 32.25
CA PHE A 529 -4.79 10.62 32.18
C PHE A 529 -3.84 10.66 33.38
N ARG A 530 -4.35 10.45 34.59
CA ARG A 530 -3.51 10.41 35.79
C ARG A 530 -2.50 9.25 35.74
N ASP A 531 -2.97 8.04 35.40
CA ASP A 531 -2.15 6.83 35.42
C ASP A 531 -1.23 6.74 34.18
N GLY A 532 -1.62 7.33 33.04
CA GLY A 532 -0.89 7.26 31.77
C GLY A 532 0.16 8.36 31.60
N CYS A 533 -0.12 9.57 32.04
CA CYS A 533 0.76 10.72 31.79
C CYS A 533 0.91 11.67 32.97
N GLY A 534 0.27 11.39 34.12
CA GLY A 534 0.39 12.20 35.34
C GLY A 534 -0.33 13.55 35.30
N TYR A 535 -1.33 13.69 34.43
CA TYR A 535 -2.18 14.88 34.35
C TYR A 535 -3.54 14.64 35.02
N ASN A 536 -4.05 15.64 35.68
CA ASN A 536 -5.43 15.66 36.21
C ASN A 536 -6.34 16.26 35.13
N LEU A 537 -7.40 15.57 34.78
CA LEU A 537 -8.41 16.05 33.84
C LEU A 537 -9.60 16.65 34.60
N CYS A 538 -9.94 17.89 34.31
CA CYS A 538 -11.12 18.61 34.79
C CYS A 538 -12.00 19.01 33.60
N CYS A 539 -13.27 18.65 33.62
CA CYS A 539 -14.22 18.94 32.56
C CYS A 539 -15.36 19.81 33.07
N SER A 540 -15.76 20.81 32.29
CA SER A 540 -16.84 21.74 32.66
C SER A 540 -17.56 22.26 31.41
N LEU A 541 -18.73 22.87 31.60
CA LEU A 541 -19.44 23.58 30.55
C LEU A 541 -19.04 25.06 30.54
N THR A 542 -19.07 25.65 29.37
CA THR A 542 -18.96 27.11 29.19
C THR A 542 -20.19 27.62 28.44
N THR A 543 -20.55 28.86 28.70
CA THR A 543 -21.64 29.59 28.02
C THR A 543 -21.11 30.62 27.02
N ILE A 544 -19.78 30.78 26.94
CA ILE A 544 -19.12 31.82 26.13
C ILE A 544 -18.42 31.15 24.93
N ARG A 545 -18.65 31.65 23.73
CA ARG A 545 -17.94 31.17 22.51
C ARG A 545 -16.45 31.51 22.57
N VAL A 546 -15.59 30.58 22.12
CA VAL A 546 -14.13 30.72 22.13
C VAL A 546 -13.66 31.98 21.37
N SER A 547 -14.37 32.41 20.31
CA SER A 547 -14.08 33.64 19.56
C SER A 547 -14.29 34.94 20.39
N GLU A 548 -15.10 34.92 21.41
CA GLU A 548 -15.35 36.09 22.27
C GLU A 548 -14.34 36.20 23.43
N GLN A 549 -13.74 35.07 23.84
CA GLN A 549 -12.68 35.07 24.88
C GLN A 549 -11.34 35.62 24.37
N LEU A 550 -11.01 35.44 23.10
CA LEU A 550 -9.78 35.97 22.49
C LEU A 550 -9.86 37.49 22.20
N GLN A 551 -11.05 38.08 22.21
CA GLN A 551 -11.24 39.54 22.09
C GLN A 551 -11.29 40.26 23.45
N ALA A 552 -11.45 39.50 24.57
CA ALA A 552 -11.55 40.04 25.92
C ALA A 552 -10.25 39.88 26.73
N ALA A 553 -9.22 39.19 26.22
CA ALA A 553 -7.88 39.04 26.79
C ALA A 553 -6.84 39.84 25.96
#